data_040a5b8e60fff2a0260abbce0f08ee71
#
_entry.id   040a5b8e60fff2a0260abbce0f08ee71
#
_cell.length_a   1.000
_cell.length_b   1.000
_cell.length_c   1.000
_cell.angle_alpha   90.00
_cell.angle_beta   90.00
_cell.angle_gamma   90.00
#
_symmetry.space_group_name_H-M   'P 1'
#
loop_
_entity.id
_entity.type
_entity.pdbx_description
1 polymer ?
#
loop_
_entity_poly.entity_id
_entity_poly.type
_entity_poly.pdbx_seq_one_letter_code
_entity_poly.pdbx_strand_id
1 'polypeptide(L)'
;MPVVRDLRVLLRFRNFRRLLAVRLLSQGADGVYQIALAAYVVFSPEKQTSATAIASATAVLLLPYSLVGPFAGVLLDRWRRRQVFLYGNLLRAVMASATAVLMVSAVPDWLFYVSALCVTAVNRFLLSGLSAALPRVVDAERLVIANSLFPTAGTLAATAGGGLAFVIRLVVADSDAAVVLLGAVLYLCGALASLRVGPELLGPDSELVRPRLSTAFVGTARDLKAGVRHLAAPSRREAAWALGAMSLMRFCYGALLVMVLMLCRYALTSDPDDGLALLGLALGISGAGFFVAALMTPWAAGGLGPGNWIVVCAAAAAILEPALGLPFATAPMLVAAFVLGLTTQGAKIATDTIVQSSVNDGFRGRIFSVYDVLFNVAFVGAAGVAALMLPPDGRSTPLVIIVAVIYGAVGAMFHVKHRPSHNRALRSQRAQGRVSRET
;
A
#
# COMPACT_ATOMS: atom_id res chain seq x y z
N MET A 1 -9.86 -15.27 -22.10
CA MET A 1 -9.49 -14.14 -21.22
C MET A 1 -8.01 -13.85 -21.46
N PRO A 2 -7.59 -12.64 -21.85
CA PRO A 2 -6.20 -12.33 -22.19
C PRO A 2 -5.25 -12.55 -21.01
N VAL A 3 -5.64 -12.13 -19.79
CA VAL A 3 -4.80 -12.21 -18.57
C VAL A 3 -4.35 -13.65 -18.24
N VAL A 4 -5.22 -14.64 -18.37
CA VAL A 4 -4.89 -16.05 -18.09
C VAL A 4 -3.89 -16.59 -19.12
N ARG A 5 -4.03 -16.19 -20.38
CA ARG A 5 -3.09 -16.56 -21.45
C ARG A 5 -1.73 -15.94 -21.18
N ASP A 6 -1.69 -14.67 -20.78
CA ASP A 6 -0.47 -13.93 -20.53
C ASP A 6 0.27 -14.47 -19.30
N LEU A 7 -0.46 -14.80 -18.23
CA LEU A 7 0.09 -15.47 -17.05
C LEU A 7 0.70 -16.82 -17.43
N ARG A 8 -0.01 -17.63 -18.23
CA ARG A 8 0.50 -18.94 -18.69
C ARG A 8 1.79 -18.80 -19.51
N VAL A 9 1.91 -17.75 -20.31
CA VAL A 9 3.14 -17.46 -21.07
C VAL A 9 4.28 -17.08 -20.13
N LEU A 10 4.06 -16.18 -19.17
CA LEU A 10 5.07 -15.79 -18.19
C LEU A 10 5.55 -16.98 -17.34
N LEU A 11 4.64 -17.89 -16.97
CA LEU A 11 4.97 -19.09 -16.21
C LEU A 11 5.82 -20.10 -17.01
N ARG A 12 5.99 -19.97 -18.33
CA ARG A 12 6.92 -20.79 -19.11
C ARG A 12 8.38 -20.39 -18.83
N PHE A 13 8.65 -19.15 -18.45
CA PHE A 13 10.01 -18.69 -18.13
C PHE A 13 10.47 -19.25 -16.79
N ARG A 14 11.47 -20.14 -16.81
CA ARG A 14 12.00 -20.80 -15.60
C ARG A 14 12.46 -19.81 -14.53
N ASN A 15 13.13 -18.73 -14.95
CA ASN A 15 13.67 -17.73 -14.04
C ASN A 15 12.56 -16.83 -13.44
N PHE A 16 11.52 -16.50 -14.23
CA PHE A 16 10.34 -15.81 -13.72
C PHE A 16 9.62 -16.64 -12.65
N ARG A 17 9.39 -17.94 -12.88
CA ARG A 17 8.79 -18.83 -11.86
C ARG A 17 9.59 -18.87 -10.56
N ARG A 18 10.93 -18.90 -10.65
CA ARG A 18 11.79 -18.92 -9.47
C ARG A 18 11.68 -17.62 -8.70
N LEU A 19 11.71 -16.47 -9.37
CA LEU A 19 11.55 -15.16 -8.74
C LEU A 19 10.14 -15.00 -8.18
N LEU A 20 9.11 -15.47 -8.88
CA LEU A 20 7.72 -15.47 -8.41
C LEU A 20 7.56 -16.32 -7.15
N ALA A 21 8.18 -17.50 -7.08
CA ALA A 21 8.15 -18.34 -5.87
C ALA A 21 8.74 -17.63 -4.66
N VAL A 22 9.89 -16.95 -4.82
CA VAL A 22 10.46 -16.10 -3.75
C VAL A 22 9.47 -15.04 -3.30
N ARG A 23 8.80 -14.36 -4.25
CA ARG A 23 7.80 -13.34 -3.94
C ARG A 23 6.60 -13.90 -3.19
N LEU A 24 6.02 -15.00 -3.67
CA LEU A 24 4.82 -15.58 -3.07
C LEU A 24 5.08 -16.07 -1.64
N LEU A 25 6.19 -16.77 -1.41
CA LEU A 25 6.58 -17.24 -0.08
C LEU A 25 6.85 -16.07 0.87
N SER A 26 7.61 -15.08 0.41
CA SER A 26 7.96 -13.91 1.19
C SER A 26 6.73 -13.07 1.56
N GLN A 27 5.83 -12.82 0.59
CA GLN A 27 4.61 -12.04 0.83
C GLN A 27 3.54 -12.83 1.60
N GLY A 28 3.43 -14.15 1.38
CA GLY A 28 2.60 -15.02 2.21
C GLY A 28 3.03 -14.99 3.67
N ALA A 29 4.34 -15.06 3.92
CA ALA A 29 4.91 -14.89 5.26
C ALA A 29 4.58 -13.51 5.86
N ASP A 30 4.64 -12.45 5.05
CA ASP A 30 4.27 -11.10 5.49
C ASP A 30 2.80 -11.04 5.94
N GLY A 31 1.90 -11.67 5.19
CA GLY A 31 0.49 -11.75 5.55
C GLY A 31 0.26 -12.47 6.88
N VAL A 32 0.91 -13.62 7.06
CA VAL A 32 0.87 -14.37 8.33
C VAL A 32 1.38 -13.52 9.48
N TYR A 33 2.55 -12.91 9.31
CA TYR A 33 3.20 -12.10 10.34
C TYR A 33 2.36 -10.88 10.73
N GLN A 34 1.79 -10.15 9.76
CA GLN A 34 0.99 -8.96 10.01
C GLN A 34 -0.31 -9.27 10.78
N ILE A 35 -0.99 -10.37 10.46
CA ILE A 35 -2.20 -10.78 11.19
C ILE A 35 -1.85 -11.20 12.62
N ALA A 36 -0.76 -11.96 12.82
CA ALA A 36 -0.31 -12.34 14.16
C ALA A 36 0.07 -11.12 15.00
N LEU A 37 0.75 -10.12 14.39
CA LEU A 37 1.05 -8.86 15.08
C LEU A 37 -0.23 -8.09 15.44
N ALA A 38 -1.19 -7.99 14.52
CA ALA A 38 -2.45 -7.31 14.78
C ALA A 38 -3.24 -8.00 15.91
N ALA A 39 -3.28 -9.32 15.88
CA ALA A 39 -3.89 -10.12 16.94
C ALA A 39 -3.24 -9.85 18.30
N TYR A 40 -1.93 -9.97 18.38
CA TYR A 40 -1.18 -9.76 19.62
C TYR A 40 -1.29 -8.32 20.14
N VAL A 41 -1.15 -7.31 19.28
CA VAL A 41 -1.15 -5.90 19.71
C VAL A 41 -2.54 -5.42 20.08
N VAL A 42 -3.58 -5.83 19.32
CA VAL A 42 -4.91 -5.23 19.42
C VAL A 42 -5.89 -6.11 20.19
N PHE A 43 -5.80 -7.43 19.99
CA PHE A 43 -6.82 -8.36 20.46
C PHE A 43 -6.39 -9.27 21.63
N SER A 44 -5.12 -9.16 22.11
CA SER A 44 -4.71 -9.87 23.33
C SER A 44 -5.53 -9.40 24.53
N PRO A 45 -6.18 -10.33 25.29
CA PRO A 45 -6.99 -9.97 26.46
C PRO A 45 -6.20 -9.28 27.56
N GLU A 46 -4.90 -9.58 27.64
CA GLU A 46 -3.98 -9.07 28.68
C GLU A 46 -3.53 -7.62 28.41
N LYS A 47 -3.74 -7.08 27.21
CA LYS A 47 -3.30 -5.75 26.81
C LYS A 47 -4.49 -4.81 26.65
N GLN A 48 -4.64 -3.86 27.58
CA GLN A 48 -5.56 -2.73 27.36
C GLN A 48 -4.95 -1.83 26.30
N THR A 49 -5.47 -1.91 25.09
CA THR A 49 -5.01 -1.10 23.95
C THR A 49 -5.82 0.19 23.86
N SER A 50 -5.15 1.31 24.07
CA SER A 50 -5.70 2.64 23.78
C SER A 50 -5.55 2.97 22.28
N ALA A 51 -6.33 3.92 21.76
CA ALA A 51 -6.16 4.42 20.39
C ALA A 51 -4.73 4.93 20.13
N THR A 52 -4.05 5.48 21.16
CA THR A 52 -2.64 5.87 21.11
C THR A 52 -1.68 4.69 20.93
N ALA A 53 -1.93 3.56 21.58
CA ALA A 53 -1.13 2.35 21.41
C ALA A 53 -1.27 1.79 19.99
N ILE A 54 -2.49 1.75 19.46
CA ILE A 54 -2.78 1.34 18.07
C ILE A 54 -2.11 2.28 17.07
N ALA A 55 -2.18 3.59 17.28
CA ALA A 55 -1.50 4.57 16.43
C ALA A 55 0.02 4.39 16.45
N SER A 56 0.60 4.14 17.64
CA SER A 56 2.03 3.89 17.79
C SER A 56 2.46 2.62 17.06
N ALA A 57 1.71 1.52 17.21
CA ALA A 57 1.94 0.28 16.48
C ALA A 57 1.85 0.48 14.95
N THR A 58 0.83 1.21 14.50
CA THR A 58 0.65 1.56 13.07
C THR A 58 1.81 2.40 12.56
N ALA A 59 2.27 3.40 13.34
CA ALA A 59 3.42 4.22 13.00
C ALA A 59 4.70 3.36 12.84
N VAL A 60 4.96 2.48 13.81
CA VAL A 60 6.12 1.56 13.77
C VAL A 60 6.08 0.67 12.54
N LEU A 61 4.92 0.12 12.19
CA LEU A 61 4.80 -0.77 11.04
C LEU A 61 4.97 -0.06 9.69
N LEU A 62 4.54 1.21 9.59
CA LEU A 62 4.51 1.94 8.31
C LEU A 62 5.65 2.95 8.15
N LEU A 63 6.27 3.42 9.24
CA LEU A 63 7.36 4.39 9.18
C LEU A 63 8.55 3.94 8.33
N PRO A 64 8.95 2.63 8.34
CA PRO A 64 10.02 2.15 7.49
C PRO A 64 9.74 2.29 5.99
N TYR A 65 8.47 2.21 5.58
CA TYR A 65 8.09 2.39 4.18
C TYR A 65 8.43 3.79 3.67
N SER A 66 8.28 4.80 4.54
CA SER A 66 8.61 6.18 4.20
C SER A 66 10.10 6.47 4.24
N LEU A 67 10.82 5.90 5.20
CA LEU A 67 12.25 6.20 5.43
C LEU A 67 13.16 5.35 4.54
N VAL A 68 12.91 4.04 4.47
CA VAL A 68 13.79 3.10 3.75
C VAL A 68 13.50 3.09 2.25
N GLY A 69 12.22 3.25 1.86
CA GLY A 69 11.77 3.12 0.47
C GLY A 69 12.60 3.90 -0.54
N PRO A 70 12.78 5.23 -0.41
CA PRO A 70 13.52 6.04 -1.36
C PRO A 70 15.02 5.68 -1.47
N PHE A 71 15.60 5.16 -0.39
CA PHE A 71 17.02 4.84 -0.31
C PHE A 71 17.35 3.37 -0.62
N ALA A 72 16.35 2.52 -0.69
CA ALA A 72 16.54 1.09 -0.97
C ALA A 72 17.31 0.86 -2.28
N GLY A 73 17.03 1.64 -3.32
CA GLY A 73 17.72 1.55 -4.62
C GLY A 73 19.23 1.70 -4.51
N VAL A 74 19.72 2.65 -3.70
CA VAL A 74 21.15 2.90 -3.49
C VAL A 74 21.91 1.66 -2.97
N LEU A 75 21.26 0.91 -2.07
CA LEU A 75 21.84 -0.31 -1.52
C LEU A 75 21.69 -1.50 -2.49
N LEU A 76 20.55 -1.59 -3.18
CA LEU A 76 20.28 -2.64 -4.18
C LEU A 76 21.21 -2.59 -5.38
N ASP A 77 21.71 -1.41 -5.75
CA ASP A 77 22.70 -1.24 -6.83
C ASP A 77 24.10 -1.72 -6.42
N ARG A 78 24.33 -2.00 -5.13
CA ARG A 78 25.62 -2.44 -4.59
C ARG A 78 25.69 -3.92 -4.28
N TRP A 79 24.57 -4.54 -3.96
CA TRP A 79 24.52 -5.92 -3.51
C TRP A 79 23.89 -6.82 -4.57
N ARG A 80 24.39 -8.03 -4.72
CA ARG A 80 23.77 -9.05 -5.56
C ARG A 80 22.36 -9.32 -5.09
N ARG A 81 21.36 -9.03 -5.91
CA ARG A 81 19.93 -9.12 -5.52
C ARG A 81 19.54 -10.50 -5.00
N ARG A 82 20.13 -11.57 -5.54
CA ARG A 82 19.93 -12.92 -4.99
C ARG A 82 20.35 -13.02 -3.52
N GLN A 83 21.50 -12.45 -3.13
CA GLN A 83 21.97 -12.42 -1.75
C GLN A 83 21.05 -11.58 -0.87
N VAL A 84 20.55 -10.49 -1.39
CA VAL A 84 19.54 -9.66 -0.69
C VAL A 84 18.29 -10.47 -0.39
N PHE A 85 17.79 -11.27 -1.34
CA PHE A 85 16.63 -12.13 -1.10
C PHE A 85 16.92 -13.26 -0.12
N LEU A 86 18.08 -13.88 -0.20
CA LEU A 86 18.51 -14.94 0.72
C LEU A 86 18.65 -14.39 2.15
N TYR A 87 19.55 -13.44 2.34
CA TYR A 87 19.88 -12.93 3.67
C TYR A 87 18.76 -12.09 4.26
N GLY A 88 18.02 -11.33 3.44
CA GLY A 88 16.86 -10.56 3.90
C GLY A 88 15.73 -11.45 4.41
N ASN A 89 15.39 -12.53 3.70
CA ASN A 89 14.39 -13.49 4.19
C ASN A 89 14.90 -14.30 5.39
N LEU A 90 16.20 -14.67 5.44
CA LEU A 90 16.78 -15.33 6.58
C LEU A 90 16.77 -14.43 7.83
N LEU A 91 17.15 -13.17 7.68
CA LEU A 91 17.08 -12.18 8.77
C LEU A 91 15.65 -12.02 9.28
N ARG A 92 14.65 -11.97 8.37
CA ARG A 92 13.24 -11.89 8.77
C ARG A 92 12.78 -13.17 9.48
N ALA A 93 13.22 -14.33 9.05
CA ALA A 93 12.94 -15.60 9.75
C ALA A 93 13.46 -15.56 11.19
N VAL A 94 14.72 -15.12 11.39
CA VAL A 94 15.33 -14.96 12.71
C VAL A 94 14.58 -13.91 13.55
N MET A 95 14.30 -12.74 12.98
CA MET A 95 13.57 -11.68 13.67
C MET A 95 12.14 -12.09 14.03
N ALA A 96 11.42 -12.77 13.14
CA ALA A 96 10.10 -13.30 13.43
C ALA A 96 10.13 -14.35 14.55
N SER A 97 11.12 -15.24 14.54
CA SER A 97 11.33 -16.20 15.64
C SER A 97 11.63 -15.47 16.96
N ALA A 98 12.47 -14.43 16.94
CA ALA A 98 12.70 -13.58 18.10
C ALA A 98 11.40 -12.88 18.56
N THR A 99 10.60 -12.38 17.64
CA THR A 99 9.27 -11.78 17.95
C THR A 99 8.37 -12.79 18.66
N ALA A 100 8.32 -14.04 18.20
CA ALA A 100 7.53 -15.10 18.85
C ALA A 100 8.02 -15.38 20.30
N VAL A 101 9.33 -15.37 20.52
CA VAL A 101 9.89 -15.50 21.88
C VAL A 101 9.53 -14.29 22.75
N LEU A 102 9.61 -13.08 22.19
CA LEU A 102 9.25 -11.84 22.92
C LEU A 102 7.75 -11.82 23.31
N MET A 103 6.87 -12.40 22.48
CA MET A 103 5.44 -12.50 22.78
C MET A 103 5.11 -13.33 24.03
N VAL A 104 5.92 -14.38 24.29
CA VAL A 104 5.71 -15.28 25.43
C VAL A 104 6.60 -14.93 26.64
N SER A 105 7.47 -13.92 26.50
CA SER A 105 8.40 -13.50 27.54
C SER A 105 7.90 -12.25 28.25
N ALA A 106 8.14 -12.14 29.55
CA ALA A 106 7.84 -10.94 30.34
C ALA A 106 8.89 -9.83 30.10
N VAL A 107 9.00 -9.36 28.84
CA VAL A 107 9.94 -8.31 28.42
C VAL A 107 9.21 -7.01 28.08
N PRO A 108 9.88 -5.86 28.11
CA PRO A 108 9.28 -4.59 27.74
C PRO A 108 8.75 -4.60 26.28
N ASP A 109 7.55 -4.08 26.07
CA ASP A 109 6.86 -4.07 24.76
C ASP A 109 7.65 -3.36 23.65
N TRP A 110 8.52 -2.41 23.98
CA TRP A 110 9.33 -1.71 22.99
C TRP A 110 10.27 -2.65 22.19
N LEU A 111 10.75 -3.74 22.81
CA LEU A 111 11.58 -4.75 22.12
C LEU A 111 10.78 -5.47 21.02
N PHE A 112 9.53 -5.77 21.31
CA PHE A 112 8.59 -6.32 20.33
C PHE A 112 8.40 -5.35 19.15
N TYR A 113 8.14 -4.06 19.41
CA TYR A 113 7.98 -3.06 18.35
C TYR A 113 9.26 -2.88 17.52
N VAL A 114 10.44 -2.89 18.14
CA VAL A 114 11.71 -2.83 17.41
C VAL A 114 11.90 -4.04 16.51
N SER A 115 11.58 -5.25 16.98
CA SER A 115 11.65 -6.46 16.16
C SER A 115 10.68 -6.38 14.97
N ALA A 116 9.43 -5.97 15.20
CA ALA A 116 8.43 -5.77 14.15
C ALA A 116 8.87 -4.72 13.13
N LEU A 117 9.45 -3.61 13.59
CA LEU A 117 10.03 -2.56 12.76
C LEU A 117 11.13 -3.11 11.84
N CYS A 118 12.04 -3.92 12.38
CA CYS A 118 13.13 -4.53 11.61
C CYS A 118 12.59 -5.45 10.51
N VAL A 119 11.63 -6.33 10.83
CA VAL A 119 11.00 -7.22 9.83
C VAL A 119 10.37 -6.42 8.70
N THR A 120 9.62 -5.37 9.05
CA THR A 120 8.92 -4.51 8.10
C THR A 120 9.88 -3.69 7.22
N ALA A 121 10.97 -3.17 7.82
CA ALA A 121 12.01 -2.44 7.07
C ALA A 121 12.70 -3.33 6.05
N VAL A 122 13.07 -4.57 6.43
CA VAL A 122 13.66 -5.55 5.52
C VAL A 122 12.66 -5.95 4.42
N ASN A 123 11.37 -6.06 4.75
CA ASN A 123 10.33 -6.32 3.74
C ASN A 123 10.33 -5.23 2.65
N ARG A 124 10.32 -3.97 3.04
CA ARG A 124 10.34 -2.87 2.07
C ARG A 124 11.55 -2.93 1.15
N PHE A 125 12.72 -3.23 1.70
CA PHE A 125 13.94 -3.40 0.94
C PHE A 125 13.85 -4.56 -0.06
N LEU A 126 13.30 -5.71 0.36
CA LEU A 126 13.08 -6.87 -0.51
C LEU A 126 12.10 -6.59 -1.65
N LEU A 127 10.98 -5.89 -1.37
CA LEU A 127 9.99 -5.53 -2.39
C LEU A 127 10.60 -4.65 -3.48
N SER A 128 11.43 -3.67 -3.10
CA SER A 128 12.17 -2.84 -4.06
C SER A 128 13.14 -3.67 -4.91
N GLY A 129 13.84 -4.63 -4.28
CA GLY A 129 14.72 -5.57 -4.97
C GLY A 129 14.00 -6.49 -5.95
N LEU A 130 12.84 -7.02 -5.56
CA LEU A 130 12.01 -7.88 -6.41
C LEU A 130 11.51 -7.13 -7.66
N SER A 131 11.09 -5.88 -7.49
CA SER A 131 10.68 -5.03 -8.61
C SER A 131 11.86 -4.71 -9.54
N ALA A 132 13.03 -4.41 -8.99
CA ALA A 132 14.25 -4.14 -9.75
C ALA A 132 14.82 -5.39 -10.47
N ALA A 133 14.52 -6.60 -9.98
CA ALA A 133 14.97 -7.86 -10.59
C ALA A 133 14.08 -8.31 -11.76
N LEU A 134 12.85 -7.84 -11.86
CA LEU A 134 11.87 -8.32 -12.83
C LEU A 134 12.32 -8.17 -14.31
N PRO A 135 12.92 -7.03 -14.75
CA PRO A 135 13.41 -6.87 -16.11
C PRO A 135 14.54 -7.86 -16.51
N ARG A 136 15.17 -8.52 -15.54
CA ARG A 136 16.25 -9.51 -15.79
C ARG A 136 15.73 -10.94 -16.05
N VAL A 137 14.44 -11.17 -15.82
CA VAL A 137 13.82 -12.51 -15.93
C VAL A 137 12.69 -12.59 -16.94
N VAL A 138 12.34 -11.45 -17.56
CA VAL A 138 11.26 -11.32 -18.55
C VAL A 138 11.74 -10.46 -19.72
N ASP A 139 11.32 -10.81 -20.95
CA ASP A 139 11.62 -10.04 -22.15
C ASP A 139 10.94 -8.66 -22.10
N ALA A 140 11.53 -7.66 -22.77
CA ALA A 140 11.04 -6.28 -22.78
C ALA A 140 9.57 -6.16 -23.24
N GLU A 141 9.15 -6.94 -24.22
CA GLU A 141 7.79 -6.97 -24.76
C GLU A 141 6.75 -7.41 -23.74
N ARG A 142 7.13 -8.24 -22.77
CA ARG A 142 6.26 -8.79 -21.72
C ARG A 142 6.41 -8.10 -20.37
N LEU A 143 7.32 -7.14 -20.28
CA LEU A 143 7.63 -6.46 -19.03
C LEU A 143 6.42 -5.70 -18.47
N VAL A 144 5.57 -5.12 -19.32
CA VAL A 144 4.35 -4.41 -18.91
C VAL A 144 3.39 -5.36 -18.19
N ILE A 145 3.16 -6.55 -18.79
CA ILE A 145 2.29 -7.56 -18.20
C ILE A 145 2.90 -8.13 -16.92
N ALA A 146 4.20 -8.40 -16.92
CA ALA A 146 4.90 -8.88 -15.74
C ALA A 146 4.85 -7.86 -14.58
N ASN A 147 5.00 -6.56 -14.87
CA ASN A 147 4.89 -5.49 -13.89
C ASN A 147 3.48 -5.35 -13.27
N SER A 148 2.44 -5.76 -13.97
CA SER A 148 1.07 -5.77 -13.41
C SER A 148 0.81 -7.05 -12.61
N LEU A 149 1.17 -8.22 -13.16
CA LEU A 149 0.86 -9.52 -12.56
C LEU A 149 1.73 -9.84 -11.35
N PHE A 150 3.00 -9.47 -11.37
CA PHE A 150 3.94 -9.81 -10.32
C PHE A 150 3.61 -9.16 -8.96
N PRO A 151 3.31 -7.83 -8.86
CA PRO A 151 2.81 -7.23 -7.63
C PRO A 151 1.46 -7.79 -7.18
N THR A 152 0.52 -7.98 -8.12
CA THR A 152 -0.81 -8.52 -7.83
C THR A 152 -0.73 -9.91 -7.21
N ALA A 153 0.11 -10.80 -7.77
CA ALA A 153 0.35 -12.13 -7.21
C ALA A 153 0.93 -12.06 -5.78
N GLY A 154 1.82 -11.10 -5.51
CA GLY A 154 2.36 -10.85 -4.17
C GLY A 154 1.27 -10.41 -3.18
N THR A 155 0.40 -9.49 -3.58
CA THR A 155 -0.73 -9.05 -2.73
C THR A 155 -1.69 -10.20 -2.44
N LEU A 156 -2.04 -11.02 -3.45
CA LEU A 156 -2.86 -12.21 -3.25
C LEU A 156 -2.20 -13.21 -2.29
N ALA A 157 -0.89 -13.41 -2.39
CA ALA A 157 -0.15 -14.27 -1.46
C ALA A 157 -0.17 -13.72 -0.03
N ALA A 158 -0.03 -12.41 0.15
CA ALA A 158 -0.13 -11.77 1.47
C ALA A 158 -1.55 -11.93 2.06
N THR A 159 -2.59 -11.70 1.26
CA THR A 159 -3.98 -11.91 1.69
C THR A 159 -4.24 -13.38 2.06
N ALA A 160 -3.77 -14.32 1.24
CA ALA A 160 -3.90 -15.75 1.52
C ALA A 160 -3.12 -16.17 2.77
N GLY A 161 -1.92 -15.61 2.98
CA GLY A 161 -1.12 -15.80 4.19
C GLY A 161 -1.83 -15.27 5.44
N GLY A 162 -2.44 -14.09 5.36
CA GLY A 162 -3.27 -13.54 6.43
C GLY A 162 -4.48 -14.43 6.76
N GLY A 163 -5.18 -14.91 5.73
CA GLY A 163 -6.29 -15.85 5.91
C GLY A 163 -5.83 -17.18 6.53
N LEU A 164 -4.69 -17.70 6.12
CA LEU A 164 -4.07 -18.90 6.71
C LEU A 164 -3.74 -18.68 8.19
N ALA A 165 -3.16 -17.54 8.53
CA ALA A 165 -2.85 -17.17 9.92
C ALA A 165 -4.10 -17.20 10.79
N PHE A 166 -5.19 -16.61 10.30
CA PHE A 166 -6.47 -16.60 11.00
C PHE A 166 -7.00 -18.01 11.23
N VAL A 167 -7.02 -18.87 10.17
CA VAL A 167 -7.49 -20.25 10.28
C VAL A 167 -6.63 -21.06 11.28
N ILE A 168 -5.30 -20.91 11.23
CA ILE A 168 -4.41 -21.63 12.13
C ILE A 168 -4.60 -21.17 13.57
N ARG A 169 -4.82 -19.88 13.81
CA ARG A 169 -5.10 -19.36 15.14
C ARG A 169 -6.34 -20.03 15.77
N LEU A 170 -7.40 -20.27 14.98
CA LEU A 170 -8.58 -21.01 15.44
C LEU A 170 -8.30 -22.47 15.83
N VAL A 171 -7.25 -23.08 15.25
CA VAL A 171 -6.90 -24.50 15.48
C VAL A 171 -5.88 -24.66 16.61
N VAL A 172 -4.95 -23.71 16.77
CA VAL A 172 -3.80 -23.81 17.70
C VAL A 172 -4.06 -23.06 19.02
N ALA A 173 -5.31 -23.07 19.50
CA ALA A 173 -5.69 -22.54 20.82
C ALA A 173 -5.07 -21.15 21.10
N ASP A 174 -5.32 -20.19 20.22
CA ASP A 174 -4.98 -18.75 20.35
C ASP A 174 -3.51 -18.39 20.56
N SER A 175 -2.58 -19.25 20.17
CA SER A 175 -1.15 -18.94 20.27
C SER A 175 -0.65 -18.05 19.13
N ASP A 176 -0.67 -16.73 19.33
CA ASP A 176 -0.10 -15.76 18.39
C ASP A 176 1.38 -16.03 18.07
N ALA A 177 2.13 -16.51 19.07
CA ALA A 177 3.53 -16.90 18.91
C ALA A 177 3.71 -18.06 17.91
N ALA A 178 2.82 -19.06 17.93
CA ALA A 178 2.85 -20.18 16.99
C ALA A 178 2.57 -19.70 15.56
N VAL A 179 1.65 -18.76 15.38
CA VAL A 179 1.34 -18.16 14.07
C VAL A 179 2.54 -17.36 13.54
N VAL A 180 3.23 -16.59 14.41
CA VAL A 180 4.46 -15.88 14.04
C VAL A 180 5.57 -16.86 13.62
N LEU A 181 5.73 -18.00 14.31
CA LEU A 181 6.69 -19.05 13.93
C LEU A 181 6.37 -19.66 12.56
N LEU A 182 5.10 -19.84 12.22
CA LEU A 182 4.73 -20.23 10.85
C LEU A 182 5.20 -19.18 9.83
N GLY A 183 5.04 -17.90 10.12
CA GLY A 183 5.60 -16.81 9.31
C GLY A 183 7.12 -16.92 9.15
N ALA A 184 7.83 -17.24 10.24
CA ALA A 184 9.28 -17.47 10.22
C ALA A 184 9.67 -18.65 9.30
N VAL A 185 8.94 -19.76 9.35
CA VAL A 185 9.14 -20.91 8.45
C VAL A 185 8.92 -20.52 6.99
N LEU A 186 7.87 -19.76 6.68
CA LEU A 186 7.62 -19.29 5.32
C LEU A 186 8.72 -18.32 4.83
N TYR A 187 9.25 -17.44 5.69
CA TYR A 187 10.42 -16.62 5.35
C TYR A 187 11.64 -17.49 5.05
N LEU A 188 11.89 -18.53 5.85
CA LEU A 188 12.97 -19.47 5.60
C LEU A 188 12.78 -20.19 4.25
N CYS A 189 11.57 -20.64 3.94
CA CYS A 189 11.24 -21.20 2.62
C CYS A 189 11.52 -20.19 1.49
N GLY A 190 11.20 -18.91 1.68
CA GLY A 190 11.52 -17.82 0.75
C GLY A 190 13.02 -17.63 0.56
N ALA A 191 13.79 -17.71 1.65
CA ALA A 191 15.26 -17.69 1.61
C ALA A 191 15.82 -18.87 0.80
N LEU A 192 15.37 -20.08 1.08
CA LEU A 192 15.78 -21.29 0.36
C LEU A 192 15.37 -21.26 -1.12
N ALA A 193 14.17 -20.74 -1.43
CA ALA A 193 13.73 -20.58 -2.81
C ALA A 193 14.64 -19.63 -3.61
N SER A 194 15.23 -18.62 -2.96
CA SER A 194 16.16 -17.69 -3.61
C SER A 194 17.45 -18.38 -4.08
N LEU A 195 17.85 -19.49 -3.45
CA LEU A 195 19.02 -20.29 -3.87
C LEU A 195 18.84 -20.93 -5.25
N ARG A 196 17.58 -21.14 -5.69
CA ARG A 196 17.27 -21.67 -7.02
C ARG A 196 17.47 -20.66 -8.14
N VAL A 197 17.62 -19.38 -7.79
CA VAL A 197 17.92 -18.30 -8.75
C VAL A 197 19.43 -18.25 -9.01
N GLY A 198 19.84 -18.05 -10.26
CA GLY A 198 21.26 -17.94 -10.60
C GLY A 198 21.94 -16.78 -9.87
N PRO A 199 23.19 -16.94 -9.39
CA PRO A 199 23.85 -15.95 -8.52
C PRO A 199 24.06 -14.59 -9.18
N GLU A 200 24.23 -14.53 -10.50
CA GLU A 200 24.51 -13.32 -11.27
C GLU A 200 23.33 -12.85 -12.14
N LEU A 201 22.28 -13.69 -12.22
CA LEU A 201 21.14 -13.44 -13.11
C LEU A 201 20.42 -12.13 -12.82
N LEU A 202 20.30 -11.74 -11.54
CA LEU A 202 19.49 -10.60 -11.12
C LEU A 202 20.28 -9.29 -11.03
N GLY A 203 21.60 -9.32 -11.28
CA GLY A 203 22.48 -8.16 -11.16
C GLY A 203 22.78 -7.74 -9.72
N PRO A 204 23.35 -6.58 -9.50
CA PRO A 204 23.81 -5.60 -10.50
C PRO A 204 25.08 -6.06 -11.25
N ASP A 205 25.26 -5.50 -12.45
CA ASP A 205 26.47 -5.80 -13.24
C ASP A 205 27.72 -5.25 -12.53
N SER A 206 28.78 -6.05 -12.48
CA SER A 206 29.97 -5.77 -11.66
C SER A 206 30.87 -4.65 -12.19
N GLU A 207 30.67 -4.22 -13.44
CA GLU A 207 31.55 -3.25 -14.13
C GLU A 207 31.20 -1.77 -13.87
N LEU A 208 30.08 -1.46 -13.22
CA LEU A 208 29.67 -0.07 -12.98
C LEU A 208 30.50 0.56 -11.85
N VAL A 209 31.18 1.68 -12.15
CA VAL A 209 31.83 2.52 -11.13
C VAL A 209 30.76 3.01 -10.12
N ARG A 210 30.90 2.59 -8.88
CA ARG A 210 29.91 2.88 -7.82
C ARG A 210 30.34 4.12 -7.03
N PRO A 211 29.52 5.19 -6.99
CA PRO A 211 29.82 6.37 -6.17
C PRO A 211 29.90 5.99 -4.69
N ARG A 212 30.57 6.78 -3.86
CA ARG A 212 30.58 6.57 -2.38
C ARG A 212 29.17 6.59 -1.84
N LEU A 213 28.89 5.81 -0.77
CA LEU A 213 27.55 5.71 -0.17
C LEU A 213 26.98 7.08 0.21
N SER A 214 27.79 7.92 0.88
CA SER A 214 27.37 9.28 1.25
C SER A 214 26.94 10.11 0.05
N THR A 215 27.70 10.06 -1.04
CA THR A 215 27.38 10.77 -2.29
C THR A 215 26.09 10.24 -2.92
N ALA A 216 25.86 8.94 -2.86
CA ALA A 216 24.66 8.31 -3.40
C ALA A 216 23.40 8.67 -2.57
N PHE A 217 23.48 8.69 -1.23
CA PHE A 217 22.39 9.13 -0.38
C PHE A 217 22.05 10.62 -0.57
N VAL A 218 23.07 11.49 -0.62
CA VAL A 218 22.89 12.92 -0.93
C VAL A 218 22.29 13.10 -2.33
N GLY A 219 22.72 12.28 -3.29
CA GLY A 219 22.15 12.23 -4.64
C GLY A 219 20.66 11.94 -4.61
N THR A 220 20.24 10.88 -3.88
CA THR A 220 18.82 10.51 -3.76
C THR A 220 18.00 11.63 -3.09
N ALA A 221 18.51 12.25 -2.02
CA ALA A 221 17.82 13.39 -1.38
C ALA A 221 17.68 14.58 -2.34
N ARG A 222 18.72 14.87 -3.12
CA ARG A 222 18.69 15.91 -4.18
C ARG A 222 17.70 15.55 -5.28
N ASP A 223 17.60 14.29 -5.66
CA ASP A 223 16.67 13.79 -6.66
C ASP A 223 15.21 13.89 -6.19
N LEU A 224 14.92 13.58 -4.92
CA LEU A 224 13.61 13.81 -4.31
C LEU A 224 13.23 15.30 -4.35
N LYS A 225 14.17 16.19 -3.96
CA LYS A 225 13.98 17.64 -4.05
C LYS A 225 13.74 18.10 -5.49
N ALA A 226 14.49 17.55 -6.46
CA ALA A 226 14.29 17.84 -7.88
C ALA A 226 12.91 17.35 -8.36
N GLY A 227 12.43 16.19 -7.91
CA GLY A 227 11.08 15.69 -8.18
C GLY A 227 10.00 16.64 -7.68
N VAL A 228 10.10 17.11 -6.43
CA VAL A 228 9.16 18.10 -5.86
C VAL A 228 9.17 19.41 -6.65
N ARG A 229 10.37 19.94 -6.99
CA ARG A 229 10.47 21.15 -7.81
C ARG A 229 9.86 20.96 -9.21
N HIS A 230 10.02 19.78 -9.79
CA HIS A 230 9.46 19.45 -11.09
C HIS A 230 7.92 19.43 -11.06
N LEU A 231 7.30 18.92 -9.98
CA LEU A 231 5.86 18.95 -9.76
C LEU A 231 5.30 20.36 -9.54
N ALA A 232 6.12 21.30 -9.04
CA ALA A 232 5.72 22.68 -8.81
C ALA A 232 5.54 23.47 -10.13
N ALA A 233 6.03 22.96 -11.26
CA ALA A 233 5.90 23.62 -12.55
C ALA A 233 4.43 23.75 -12.99
N PRO A 234 4.02 24.89 -13.58
CA PRO A 234 2.64 25.14 -13.98
C PRO A 234 2.04 24.08 -14.91
N SER A 235 2.87 23.51 -15.80
CA SER A 235 2.47 22.45 -16.75
C SER A 235 2.15 21.11 -16.10
N ARG A 236 2.52 20.91 -14.82
CA ARG A 236 2.37 19.63 -14.07
C ARG A 236 1.46 19.77 -12.85
N ARG A 237 0.76 20.87 -12.74
CA ARG A 237 -0.18 21.12 -11.63
C ARG A 237 -1.23 20.02 -11.48
N GLU A 238 -1.66 19.41 -12.58
CA GLU A 238 -2.62 18.30 -12.53
C GLU A 238 -2.07 17.10 -11.76
N ALA A 239 -0.83 16.68 -12.06
CA ALA A 239 -0.17 15.60 -11.32
C ALA A 239 0.05 15.97 -9.84
N ALA A 240 0.47 17.20 -9.55
CA ALA A 240 0.64 17.67 -8.17
C ALA A 240 -0.67 17.63 -7.37
N TRP A 241 -1.78 18.06 -8.01
CA TRP A 241 -3.10 18.01 -7.39
C TRP A 241 -3.60 16.58 -7.21
N ALA A 242 -3.36 15.68 -8.18
CA ALA A 242 -3.73 14.27 -8.06
C ALA A 242 -2.99 13.60 -6.89
N LEU A 243 -1.70 13.87 -6.74
CA LEU A 243 -0.91 13.37 -5.62
C LEU A 243 -1.40 13.91 -4.27
N GLY A 244 -1.71 15.20 -4.19
CA GLY A 244 -2.28 15.81 -2.99
C GLY A 244 -3.64 15.23 -2.62
N ALA A 245 -4.53 15.10 -3.59
CA ALA A 245 -5.84 14.48 -3.40
C ALA A 245 -5.72 13.04 -2.90
N MET A 246 -4.85 12.23 -3.55
CA MET A 246 -4.64 10.85 -3.14
C MET A 246 -4.03 10.74 -1.74
N SER A 247 -3.13 11.65 -1.37
CA SER A 247 -2.58 11.70 0.00
C SER A 247 -3.66 12.00 1.04
N LEU A 248 -4.56 12.94 0.76
CA LEU A 248 -5.70 13.23 1.63
C LEU A 248 -6.69 12.07 1.71
N MET A 249 -7.01 11.42 0.58
CA MET A 249 -7.87 10.22 0.58
C MET A 249 -7.21 9.07 1.35
N ARG A 250 -5.89 8.92 1.27
CA ARG A 250 -5.15 7.93 2.04
C ARG A 250 -5.15 8.23 3.54
N PHE A 251 -5.06 9.50 3.89
CA PHE A 251 -5.25 9.96 5.28
C PHE A 251 -6.63 9.56 5.80
N CYS A 252 -7.69 9.86 5.06
CA CYS A 252 -9.05 9.46 5.43
C CYS A 252 -9.19 7.94 5.60
N TYR A 253 -8.64 7.16 4.65
CA TYR A 253 -8.60 5.71 4.75
C TYR A 253 -7.93 5.24 6.04
N GLY A 254 -6.77 5.80 6.38
CA GLY A 254 -6.04 5.43 7.61
C GLY A 254 -6.83 5.76 8.88
N ALA A 255 -7.46 6.93 8.94
CA ALA A 255 -8.26 7.35 10.08
C ALA A 255 -9.48 6.43 10.30
N LEU A 256 -10.21 6.12 9.23
CA LEU A 256 -11.36 5.21 9.28
C LEU A 256 -10.92 3.77 9.62
N LEU A 257 -9.77 3.32 9.13
CA LEU A 257 -9.25 1.99 9.47
C LEU A 257 -8.97 1.85 10.97
N VAL A 258 -8.35 2.85 11.60
CA VAL A 258 -8.11 2.86 13.06
C VAL A 258 -9.45 2.86 13.81
N MET A 259 -10.43 3.64 13.34
CA MET A 259 -11.77 3.64 13.91
C MET A 259 -12.44 2.26 13.80
N VAL A 260 -12.43 1.62 12.64
CA VAL A 260 -12.98 0.28 12.43
C VAL A 260 -12.32 -0.74 13.35
N LEU A 261 -11.01 -0.65 13.52
CA LEU A 261 -10.25 -1.53 14.40
C LEU A 261 -10.71 -1.37 15.86
N MET A 262 -10.88 -0.12 16.35
CA MET A 262 -11.42 0.16 17.69
C MET A 262 -12.86 -0.32 17.86
N LEU A 263 -13.71 -0.09 16.85
CA LEU A 263 -15.10 -0.55 16.87
C LEU A 263 -15.20 -2.08 16.95
N CYS A 264 -14.42 -2.80 16.16
CA CYS A 264 -14.35 -4.26 16.21
C CYS A 264 -13.89 -4.76 17.57
N ARG A 265 -12.95 -4.06 18.21
CA ARG A 265 -12.36 -4.48 19.47
C ARG A 265 -13.25 -4.17 20.69
N TYR A 266 -13.97 -3.04 20.71
CA TYR A 266 -14.59 -2.51 21.92
C TYR A 266 -16.09 -2.22 21.83
N ALA A 267 -16.67 -2.12 20.63
CA ALA A 267 -18.03 -1.64 20.46
C ALA A 267 -19.00 -2.62 19.80
N LEU A 268 -18.51 -3.46 18.89
CA LEU A 268 -19.36 -4.31 18.03
C LEU A 268 -19.39 -5.77 18.47
N THR A 269 -18.41 -6.21 19.26
CA THR A 269 -18.31 -7.58 19.75
C THR A 269 -17.97 -7.57 21.23
N SER A 270 -18.43 -8.60 21.95
CA SER A 270 -18.12 -8.78 23.37
C SER A 270 -16.85 -9.61 23.57
N ASP A 271 -16.52 -10.48 22.60
CA ASP A 271 -15.38 -11.36 22.61
C ASP A 271 -14.26 -10.80 21.72
N PRO A 272 -13.00 -10.81 22.19
CA PRO A 272 -11.84 -10.37 21.40
C PRO A 272 -11.65 -11.15 20.09
N ASP A 273 -11.96 -12.46 20.09
CA ASP A 273 -11.77 -13.29 18.91
C ASP A 273 -12.83 -13.02 17.85
N ASP A 274 -14.08 -12.80 18.26
CA ASP A 274 -15.14 -12.31 17.37
C ASP A 274 -14.77 -10.94 16.79
N GLY A 275 -14.14 -10.06 17.59
CA GLY A 275 -13.63 -8.76 17.14
C GLY A 275 -12.55 -8.89 16.09
N LEU A 276 -11.60 -9.81 16.27
CA LEU A 276 -10.56 -10.10 15.28
C LEU A 276 -11.16 -10.69 14.00
N ALA A 277 -12.11 -11.61 14.12
CA ALA A 277 -12.83 -12.20 12.98
C ALA A 277 -13.57 -11.14 12.18
N LEU A 278 -14.27 -10.23 12.86
CA LEU A 278 -15.00 -9.12 12.25
C LEU A 278 -14.03 -8.14 11.55
N LEU A 279 -12.88 -7.83 12.15
CA LEU A 279 -11.84 -7.03 11.52
C LEU A 279 -11.30 -7.71 10.26
N GLY A 280 -11.01 -9.02 10.34
CA GLY A 280 -10.57 -9.82 9.20
C GLY A 280 -11.58 -9.79 8.06
N LEU A 281 -12.88 -9.92 8.38
CA LEU A 281 -13.97 -9.81 7.42
C LEU A 281 -14.04 -8.41 6.79
N ALA A 282 -13.94 -7.34 7.59
CA ALA A 282 -13.96 -5.96 7.10
C ALA A 282 -12.79 -5.67 6.15
N LEU A 283 -11.58 -6.15 6.50
CA LEU A 283 -10.40 -6.03 5.64
C LEU A 283 -10.55 -6.85 4.35
N GLY A 284 -11.11 -8.06 4.42
CA GLY A 284 -11.43 -8.90 3.26
C GLY A 284 -12.41 -8.23 2.31
N ILE A 285 -13.49 -7.66 2.85
CA ILE A 285 -14.51 -6.91 2.10
C ILE A 285 -13.92 -5.64 1.49
N SER A 286 -13.07 -4.90 2.21
CA SER A 286 -12.33 -3.76 1.65
C SER A 286 -11.40 -4.20 0.51
N GLY A 287 -10.73 -5.35 0.66
CA GLY A 287 -9.93 -5.98 -0.40
C GLY A 287 -10.75 -6.34 -1.64
N ALA A 288 -11.99 -6.84 -1.46
CA ALA A 288 -12.93 -7.06 -2.57
C ALA A 288 -13.27 -5.73 -3.27
N GLY A 289 -13.46 -4.64 -2.50
CA GLY A 289 -13.61 -3.29 -3.05
C GLY A 289 -12.41 -2.86 -3.90
N PHE A 290 -11.19 -3.11 -3.45
CA PHE A 290 -9.97 -2.86 -4.23
C PHE A 290 -9.95 -3.63 -5.55
N PHE A 291 -10.36 -4.91 -5.52
CA PHE A 291 -10.41 -5.75 -6.71
C PHE A 291 -11.45 -5.24 -7.72
N VAL A 292 -12.65 -4.90 -7.25
CA VAL A 292 -13.70 -4.31 -8.10
C VAL A 292 -13.24 -2.98 -8.70
N ALA A 293 -12.57 -2.13 -7.92
CA ALA A 293 -11.99 -0.88 -8.42
C ALA A 293 -10.98 -1.12 -9.55
N ALA A 294 -10.12 -2.13 -9.41
CA ALA A 294 -9.13 -2.47 -10.44
C ALA A 294 -9.78 -2.90 -11.77
N LEU A 295 -10.94 -3.54 -11.71
CA LEU A 295 -11.71 -3.93 -12.91
C LEU A 295 -12.49 -2.76 -13.50
N MET A 296 -13.09 -1.91 -12.66
CA MET A 296 -13.96 -0.82 -13.10
C MET A 296 -13.20 0.41 -13.57
N THR A 297 -12.08 0.75 -12.91
CA THR A 297 -11.38 2.01 -13.17
C THR A 297 -10.90 2.20 -14.61
N PRO A 298 -10.35 1.18 -15.32
CA PRO A 298 -9.96 1.35 -16.71
C PRO A 298 -11.12 1.77 -17.61
N TRP A 299 -12.31 1.18 -17.40
CA TRP A 299 -13.52 1.53 -18.13
C TRP A 299 -14.05 2.91 -17.74
N ALA A 300 -14.19 3.19 -16.44
CA ALA A 300 -14.73 4.43 -15.93
C ALA A 300 -13.81 5.63 -16.24
N ALA A 301 -12.50 5.48 -16.05
CA ALA A 301 -11.53 6.52 -16.39
C ALA A 301 -11.38 6.70 -17.90
N GLY A 302 -11.62 5.66 -18.71
CA GLY A 302 -11.64 5.74 -20.15
C GLY A 302 -12.82 6.58 -20.68
N GLY A 303 -14.00 6.48 -20.05
CA GLY A 303 -15.20 7.24 -20.42
C GLY A 303 -15.26 8.63 -19.83
N LEU A 304 -14.96 8.79 -18.55
CA LEU A 304 -15.08 10.04 -17.80
C LEU A 304 -13.81 10.89 -17.82
N GLY A 305 -12.67 10.27 -18.07
CA GLY A 305 -11.34 10.81 -17.81
C GLY A 305 -10.87 10.54 -16.37
N PRO A 306 -9.55 10.36 -16.15
CA PRO A 306 -9.02 9.98 -14.84
C PRO A 306 -9.29 11.03 -13.74
N GLY A 307 -9.25 12.33 -14.07
CA GLY A 307 -9.56 13.41 -13.12
C GLY A 307 -11.01 13.39 -12.65
N ASN A 308 -11.99 13.21 -13.55
CA ASN A 308 -13.39 13.10 -13.19
C ASN A 308 -13.68 11.80 -12.41
N TRP A 309 -12.96 10.72 -12.68
CA TRP A 309 -13.07 9.50 -11.89
C TRP A 309 -12.63 9.69 -10.44
N ILE A 310 -11.56 10.47 -10.18
CA ILE A 310 -11.18 10.89 -8.82
C ILE A 310 -12.33 11.67 -8.15
N VAL A 311 -12.99 12.58 -8.88
CA VAL A 311 -14.15 13.31 -8.34
C VAL A 311 -15.28 12.36 -7.94
N VAL A 312 -15.62 11.39 -8.79
CA VAL A 312 -16.68 10.41 -8.51
C VAL A 312 -16.31 9.57 -7.27
N CYS A 313 -15.07 9.07 -7.19
CA CYS A 313 -14.60 8.32 -6.03
C CYS A 313 -14.66 9.14 -4.74
N ALA A 314 -14.19 10.39 -4.78
CA ALA A 314 -14.20 11.28 -3.62
C ALA A 314 -15.63 11.67 -3.20
N ALA A 315 -16.52 11.96 -4.15
CA ALA A 315 -17.93 12.28 -3.87
C ALA A 315 -18.68 11.07 -3.30
N ALA A 316 -18.46 9.87 -3.85
CA ALA A 316 -19.03 8.64 -3.32
C ALA A 316 -18.60 8.40 -1.87
N ALA A 317 -17.30 8.54 -1.58
CA ALA A 317 -16.79 8.43 -0.22
C ALA A 317 -17.35 9.51 0.72
N ALA A 318 -17.44 10.78 0.27
CA ALA A 318 -17.97 11.88 1.07
C ALA A 318 -19.43 11.66 1.52
N ILE A 319 -20.23 10.96 0.72
CA ILE A 319 -21.65 10.70 1.00
C ILE A 319 -21.85 9.37 1.70
N LEU A 320 -21.24 8.30 1.19
CA LEU A 320 -21.51 6.93 1.65
C LEU A 320 -20.79 6.60 2.96
N GLU A 321 -19.56 7.12 3.19
CA GLU A 321 -18.84 6.83 4.44
C GLU A 321 -19.59 7.38 5.68
N PRO A 322 -20.07 8.63 5.73
CA PRO A 322 -20.85 9.07 6.87
C PRO A 322 -22.23 8.38 6.94
N ALA A 323 -22.91 8.13 5.83
CA ALA A 323 -24.20 7.45 5.82
C ALA A 323 -24.12 6.02 6.39
N LEU A 324 -23.03 5.33 6.13
CA LEU A 324 -22.80 3.96 6.57
C LEU A 324 -22.00 3.87 7.89
N GLY A 325 -21.14 4.86 8.18
CA GLY A 325 -20.30 4.88 9.37
C GLY A 325 -21.01 5.38 10.63
N LEU A 326 -21.89 6.39 10.51
CA LEU A 326 -22.58 7.01 11.67
C LEU A 326 -23.50 6.06 12.45
N PRO A 327 -24.14 5.04 11.86
CA PRO A 327 -24.92 4.06 12.64
C PRO A 327 -24.07 3.24 13.62
N PHE A 328 -22.74 3.18 13.45
CA PHE A 328 -21.81 2.38 14.25
C PHE A 328 -22.30 0.93 14.46
N ALA A 329 -22.80 0.32 13.39
CA ALA A 329 -23.35 -1.03 13.38
C ALA A 329 -22.58 -1.92 12.40
N THR A 330 -22.56 -3.23 12.65
CA THR A 330 -21.72 -4.19 11.91
C THR A 330 -22.02 -4.21 10.41
N ALA A 331 -23.29 -4.35 10.01
CA ALA A 331 -23.63 -4.48 8.59
C ALA A 331 -23.32 -3.20 7.77
N PRO A 332 -23.71 -1.97 8.19
CA PRO A 332 -23.31 -0.75 7.51
C PRO A 332 -21.78 -0.56 7.46
N MET A 333 -21.06 -0.90 8.55
CA MET A 333 -19.60 -0.80 8.60
C MET A 333 -18.92 -1.70 7.55
N LEU A 334 -19.43 -2.92 7.34
CA LEU A 334 -18.89 -3.82 6.31
C LEU A 334 -19.13 -3.27 4.90
N VAL A 335 -20.29 -2.65 4.65
CA VAL A 335 -20.56 -1.97 3.36
C VAL A 335 -19.65 -0.76 3.21
N ALA A 336 -19.45 0.04 4.26
CA ALA A 336 -18.49 1.15 4.27
C ALA A 336 -17.08 0.68 3.95
N ALA A 337 -16.62 -0.43 4.52
CA ALA A 337 -15.30 -1.01 4.22
C ALA A 337 -15.15 -1.36 2.73
N PHE A 338 -16.19 -1.88 2.08
CA PHE A 338 -16.19 -2.11 0.63
C PHE A 338 -16.08 -0.81 -0.16
N VAL A 339 -16.91 0.19 0.17
CA VAL A 339 -16.91 1.51 -0.48
C VAL A 339 -15.55 2.18 -0.33
N LEU A 340 -14.98 2.15 0.88
CA LEU A 340 -13.68 2.71 1.20
C LEU A 340 -12.57 2.08 0.35
N GLY A 341 -12.59 0.74 0.23
CA GLY A 341 -11.67 0.02 -0.63
C GLY A 341 -11.80 0.41 -2.10
N LEU A 342 -13.03 0.42 -2.61
CA LEU A 342 -13.35 0.73 -4.01
C LEU A 342 -12.93 2.17 -4.37
N THR A 343 -13.33 3.14 -3.57
CA THR A 343 -13.07 4.56 -3.86
C THR A 343 -11.59 4.91 -3.73
N THR A 344 -10.89 4.39 -2.73
CA THR A 344 -9.46 4.62 -2.53
C THR A 344 -8.63 4.03 -3.65
N GLN A 345 -8.90 2.78 -4.04
CA GLN A 345 -8.14 2.12 -5.11
C GLN A 345 -8.48 2.70 -6.48
N GLY A 346 -9.73 3.05 -6.73
CA GLY A 346 -10.16 3.72 -7.96
C GLY A 346 -9.46 5.06 -8.15
N ALA A 347 -9.42 5.89 -7.12
CA ALA A 347 -8.70 7.15 -7.13
C ALA A 347 -7.18 6.96 -7.27
N LYS A 348 -6.60 5.92 -6.64
CA LYS A 348 -5.18 5.60 -6.77
C LYS A 348 -4.79 5.27 -8.20
N ILE A 349 -5.53 4.39 -8.87
CA ILE A 349 -5.27 4.00 -10.26
C ILE A 349 -5.38 5.21 -11.19
N ALA A 350 -6.38 6.06 -10.99
CA ALA A 350 -6.53 7.29 -11.77
C ALA A 350 -5.39 8.28 -11.52
N THR A 351 -4.96 8.44 -10.27
CA THR A 351 -3.79 9.27 -9.91
C THR A 351 -2.51 8.75 -10.56
N ASP A 352 -2.26 7.44 -10.51
CA ASP A 352 -1.10 6.81 -11.15
C ASP A 352 -1.12 7.08 -12.66
N THR A 353 -2.30 7.04 -13.30
CA THR A 353 -2.48 7.34 -14.74
C THR A 353 -2.15 8.81 -15.04
N ILE A 354 -2.65 9.76 -14.24
CA ILE A 354 -2.35 11.20 -14.40
C ILE A 354 -0.86 11.46 -14.26
N VAL A 355 -0.22 10.89 -13.23
CA VAL A 355 1.22 11.06 -12.99
C VAL A 355 2.03 10.49 -14.15
N GLN A 356 1.69 9.29 -14.63
CA GLN A 356 2.39 8.65 -15.73
C GLN A 356 2.26 9.41 -17.05
N SER A 357 1.12 10.04 -17.32
CA SER A 357 0.88 10.81 -18.55
C SER A 357 1.43 12.24 -18.50
N SER A 358 1.50 12.86 -17.31
CA SER A 358 1.87 14.26 -17.16
C SER A 358 3.35 14.50 -16.85
N VAL A 359 4.09 13.45 -16.45
CA VAL A 359 5.45 13.56 -15.98
C VAL A 359 6.44 12.98 -17.01
N ASN A 360 7.53 13.70 -17.25
CA ASN A 360 8.60 13.24 -18.13
C ASN A 360 9.25 11.96 -17.59
N ASP A 361 9.60 11.03 -18.47
CA ASP A 361 10.16 9.71 -18.12
C ASP A 361 11.37 9.80 -17.18
N GLY A 362 12.28 10.76 -17.37
CA GLY A 362 13.46 10.96 -16.52
C GLY A 362 13.15 11.38 -15.07
N PHE A 363 11.93 11.89 -14.79
CA PHE A 363 11.49 12.29 -13.45
C PHE A 363 10.45 11.35 -12.84
N ARG A 364 9.90 10.42 -13.62
CA ARG A 364 8.81 9.54 -13.20
C ARG A 364 9.17 8.75 -11.94
N GLY A 365 10.35 8.13 -11.91
CA GLY A 365 10.80 7.38 -10.73
C GLY A 365 10.95 8.24 -9.47
N ARG A 366 11.49 9.47 -9.62
CA ARG A 366 11.64 10.41 -8.50
C ARG A 366 10.29 10.84 -7.92
N ILE A 367 9.31 11.09 -8.79
CA ILE A 367 7.96 11.49 -8.39
C ILE A 367 7.21 10.35 -7.73
N PHE A 368 7.33 9.12 -8.23
CA PHE A 368 6.76 7.96 -7.54
C PHE A 368 7.40 7.71 -6.17
N SER A 369 8.70 7.98 -6.00
CA SER A 369 9.34 7.91 -4.68
C SER A 369 8.79 8.98 -3.71
N VAL A 370 8.55 10.21 -4.19
CA VAL A 370 7.88 11.26 -3.40
C VAL A 370 6.46 10.84 -3.05
N TYR A 371 5.74 10.27 -4.03
CA TYR A 371 4.38 9.77 -3.82
C TYR A 371 4.33 8.69 -2.74
N ASP A 372 5.22 7.71 -2.77
CA ASP A 372 5.29 6.65 -1.75
C ASP A 372 5.52 7.22 -0.35
N VAL A 373 6.40 8.22 -0.22
CA VAL A 373 6.61 8.91 1.07
C VAL A 373 5.34 9.62 1.53
N LEU A 374 4.72 10.42 0.66
CA LEU A 374 3.48 11.14 1.00
C LEU A 374 2.35 10.19 1.38
N PHE A 375 2.21 9.09 0.65
CA PHE A 375 1.18 8.08 0.86
C PHE A 375 1.29 7.41 2.24
N ASN A 376 2.52 7.09 2.68
CA ASN A 376 2.76 6.47 3.97
C ASN A 376 2.71 7.49 5.12
N VAL A 377 3.26 8.69 4.93
CA VAL A 377 3.18 9.78 5.93
C VAL A 377 1.72 10.17 6.18
N ALA A 378 0.90 10.26 5.14
CA ALA A 378 -0.53 10.53 5.28
C ALA A 378 -1.23 9.46 6.13
N PHE A 379 -0.91 8.19 5.91
CA PHE A 379 -1.52 7.08 6.65
C PHE A 379 -1.07 7.07 8.13
N VAL A 380 0.23 7.26 8.41
CA VAL A 380 0.75 7.35 9.79
C VAL A 380 0.19 8.58 10.50
N GLY A 381 0.14 9.73 9.81
CA GLY A 381 -0.46 10.95 10.34
C GLY A 381 -1.95 10.77 10.68
N ALA A 382 -2.66 10.02 9.86
CA ALA A 382 -4.06 9.67 10.10
C ALA A 382 -4.25 8.85 11.39
N ALA A 383 -3.39 7.85 11.61
CA ALA A 383 -3.43 7.05 12.83
C ALA A 383 -3.17 7.93 14.08
N GLY A 384 -2.22 8.88 14.00
CA GLY A 384 -1.98 9.85 15.08
C GLY A 384 -3.18 10.75 15.35
N VAL A 385 -3.82 11.30 14.33
CA VAL A 385 -5.03 12.14 14.48
C VAL A 385 -6.21 11.31 15.00
N ALA A 386 -6.40 10.10 14.47
CA ALA A 386 -7.44 9.19 14.96
C ALA A 386 -7.24 8.88 16.46
N ALA A 387 -6.01 8.65 16.90
CA ALA A 387 -5.69 8.41 18.29
C ALA A 387 -6.08 9.56 19.24
N LEU A 388 -6.04 10.80 18.75
CA LEU A 388 -6.43 11.99 19.51
C LEU A 388 -7.96 12.23 19.52
N MET A 389 -8.67 11.69 18.52
CA MET A 389 -10.10 11.96 18.32
C MET A 389 -11.01 10.78 18.69
N LEU A 390 -10.46 9.58 18.81
CA LEU A 390 -11.26 8.40 19.10
C LEU A 390 -11.46 8.24 20.60
N PRO A 391 -12.72 8.12 21.07
CA PRO A 391 -13.03 7.69 22.41
C PRO A 391 -12.66 6.19 22.61
N PRO A 392 -12.62 5.70 23.86
CA PRO A 392 -12.24 4.31 24.16
C PRO A 392 -13.04 3.23 23.43
N ASP A 393 -14.30 3.51 23.09
CA ASP A 393 -15.18 2.60 22.33
C ASP A 393 -15.05 2.73 20.82
N GLY A 394 -14.27 3.70 20.33
CA GLY A 394 -14.06 3.94 18.91
C GLY A 394 -15.19 4.68 18.18
N ARG A 395 -16.30 5.03 18.83
CA ARG A 395 -17.44 5.72 18.22
C ARG A 395 -17.23 7.21 18.14
N SER A 396 -16.66 7.69 17.05
CA SER A 396 -16.36 9.13 16.85
C SER A 396 -17.12 9.74 15.69
N THR A 397 -18.28 10.32 15.98
CA THR A 397 -19.04 11.14 15.00
C THR A 397 -18.19 12.30 14.43
N PRO A 398 -17.39 13.06 15.23
CA PRO A 398 -16.56 14.12 14.68
C PRO A 398 -15.54 13.62 13.66
N LEU A 399 -14.91 12.46 13.90
CA LEU A 399 -13.94 11.87 12.96
C LEU A 399 -14.60 11.55 11.62
N VAL A 400 -15.77 10.92 11.63
CA VAL A 400 -16.54 10.56 10.42
C VAL A 400 -16.91 11.82 9.63
N ILE A 401 -17.37 12.87 10.31
CA ILE A 401 -17.74 14.14 9.64
C ILE A 401 -16.51 14.83 9.05
N ILE A 402 -15.40 14.90 9.77
CA ILE A 402 -14.15 15.50 9.26
C ILE A 402 -13.66 14.76 8.02
N VAL A 403 -13.68 13.44 8.05
CA VAL A 403 -13.31 12.60 6.91
C VAL A 403 -14.24 12.87 5.72
N ALA A 404 -15.56 12.96 5.93
CA ALA A 404 -16.51 13.28 4.88
C ALA A 404 -16.25 14.67 4.27
N VAL A 405 -15.96 15.67 5.11
CA VAL A 405 -15.61 17.03 4.66
C VAL A 405 -14.32 17.02 3.84
N ILE A 406 -13.30 16.26 4.24
CA ILE A 406 -12.04 16.13 3.48
C ILE A 406 -12.31 15.50 2.12
N TYR A 407 -13.07 14.40 2.04
CA TYR A 407 -13.46 13.79 0.76
C TYR A 407 -14.24 14.75 -0.11
N GLY A 408 -15.22 15.47 0.45
CA GLY A 408 -15.99 16.51 -0.25
C GLY A 408 -15.12 17.65 -0.78
N ALA A 409 -14.17 18.12 0.02
CA ALA A 409 -13.22 19.15 -0.40
C ALA A 409 -12.31 18.68 -1.55
N VAL A 410 -11.82 17.44 -1.50
CA VAL A 410 -11.05 16.81 -2.58
C VAL A 410 -11.87 16.75 -3.86
N GLY A 411 -13.11 16.27 -3.80
CA GLY A 411 -14.03 16.20 -4.93
C GLY A 411 -14.32 17.58 -5.53
N ALA A 412 -14.64 18.56 -4.70
CA ALA A 412 -14.93 19.93 -5.12
C ALA A 412 -13.70 20.59 -5.77
N MET A 413 -12.53 20.46 -5.18
CA MET A 413 -11.28 21.02 -5.70
C MET A 413 -10.95 20.45 -7.08
N PHE A 414 -11.07 19.15 -7.28
CA PHE A 414 -10.86 18.51 -8.58
C PHE A 414 -11.92 18.91 -9.59
N HIS A 415 -13.19 18.94 -9.20
CA HIS A 415 -14.30 19.37 -10.08
C HIS A 415 -14.12 20.79 -10.61
N VAL A 416 -13.77 21.75 -9.73
CA VAL A 416 -13.54 23.15 -10.13
C VAL A 416 -12.39 23.28 -11.12
N LYS A 417 -11.32 22.48 -10.96
CA LYS A 417 -10.12 22.56 -11.82
C LYS A 417 -10.24 21.76 -13.10
N HIS A 418 -11.02 20.68 -13.10
CA HIS A 418 -11.33 19.88 -14.29
C HIS A 418 -12.59 20.33 -15.02
N ARG A 419 -13.27 21.36 -14.58
CA ARG A 419 -14.29 22.01 -15.43
C ARG A 419 -13.62 22.27 -16.76
N PRO A 420 -14.01 21.56 -17.86
CA PRO A 420 -13.30 21.63 -19.09
C PRO A 420 -13.23 23.07 -19.51
N SER A 421 -12.14 23.45 -20.11
CA SER A 421 -12.03 24.54 -21.06
C SER A 421 -13.01 24.39 -22.26
N HIS A 422 -14.12 23.70 -22.04
CA HIS A 422 -15.25 23.64 -22.99
C HIS A 422 -15.64 25.04 -23.46
N ASN A 423 -15.61 26.02 -22.56
CA ASN A 423 -15.73 27.43 -22.90
C ASN A 423 -14.52 28.00 -23.69
N ARG A 424 -13.32 27.43 -23.54
CA ARG A 424 -12.16 27.79 -24.36
C ARG A 424 -12.24 27.14 -25.74
N ALA A 425 -12.61 25.86 -25.83
CA ALA A 425 -12.78 25.14 -27.09
C ALA A 425 -13.95 25.77 -27.91
N LEU A 426 -15.06 26.09 -27.26
CA LEU A 426 -16.18 26.82 -27.92
C LEU A 426 -15.81 28.26 -28.30
N ARG A 427 -14.98 28.95 -27.51
CA ARG A 427 -14.44 30.26 -27.88
C ARG A 427 -13.45 30.21 -29.03
N SER A 428 -12.58 29.19 -29.08
CA SER A 428 -11.66 28.98 -30.20
C SER A 428 -12.38 28.57 -31.48
N GLN A 429 -13.39 27.69 -31.40
CA GLN A 429 -14.24 27.33 -32.54
C GLN A 429 -15.09 28.56 -33.03
N ARG A 430 -15.62 29.36 -32.12
CA ARG A 430 -16.33 30.61 -32.49
C ARG A 430 -15.38 31.68 -33.07
N ALA A 431 -14.14 31.74 -32.62
CA ALA A 431 -13.12 32.62 -33.17
C ALA A 431 -12.70 32.17 -34.59
N GLN A 432 -12.48 30.85 -34.79
CA GLN A 432 -12.18 30.30 -36.11
C GLN A 432 -13.35 30.39 -37.09
N GLY A 433 -14.58 30.19 -36.63
CA GLY A 433 -15.79 30.35 -37.47
C GLY A 433 -16.15 31.80 -37.79
N ARG A 434 -15.59 32.79 -37.08
CA ARG A 434 -15.67 34.20 -37.47
C ARG A 434 -14.69 34.57 -38.58
N VAL A 435 -13.45 34.10 -38.48
CA VAL A 435 -12.39 34.34 -39.49
C VAL A 435 -12.76 33.73 -40.86
N SER A 436 -13.41 32.57 -40.88
CA SER A 436 -13.87 31.91 -42.12
C SER A 436 -15.16 32.52 -42.73
N ARG A 437 -15.79 33.52 -42.13
CA ARG A 437 -16.92 34.26 -42.67
C ARG A 437 -16.55 35.65 -43.17
N GLU A 438 -15.32 36.11 -42.89
CA GLU A 438 -14.79 37.41 -43.29
C GLU A 438 -13.77 37.30 -44.45
N THR A 439 -13.46 36.06 -44.88
CA THR A 439 -12.75 35.75 -46.13
C THR A 439 -13.70 35.14 -47.15
#